data_686d95aa71a812919f2fcb0b7e00dbbd
#
_entry.id   686d95aa71a812919f2fcb0b7e00dbbd
#
_cell.length_a   1.000
_cell.length_b   1.000
_cell.length_c   1.000
_cell.angle_alpha   90.00
_cell.angle_beta   90.00
_cell.angle_gamma   90.00
#
_symmetry.space_group_name_H-M   'P 1'
#
loop_
_entity.id
_entity.type
_entity.pdbx_description
1 polymer ?
#
loop_
_entity_poly.entity_id
_entity_poly.type
_entity_poly.pdbx_seq_one_letter_code
_entity_poly.pdbx_strand_id
1 'polypeptide(L)'
;VLALTQTTTFGNFILKAQAGNNGKDPYDKPFYHKFASILSILIRRKALTLGSMVVLFVLSLVVMGLMPQNFFPSLDKPYFRADVFYPDGYSIRDVEKEMKKVEAHLLEQPEVKRVSVTFGSTPLRYYLASTSVGPKPNFANLLVEVTDSKYTKEYEEHLDSYMKENYPNAITRTTLFKLSPAVDAAIEIGFIGNNTDTLVALTNKVLEIMHRDNDLINVRNSWGNKVPIWKPIYSQERAQPLGVSRQSMAQSIQIGTSGMTL
;
A
#
# COMPACT_ATOMS: atom_id res chain seq x y z
N VAL A 1 2.54 48.58 -11.30
CA VAL A 1 1.77 49.73 -10.84
C VAL A 1 0.88 49.34 -9.64
N LEU A 2 0.12 48.23 -9.70
CA LEU A 2 -0.75 47.77 -8.61
C LEU A 2 -0.01 47.49 -7.28
N ALA A 3 1.17 46.85 -7.34
CA ALA A 3 1.96 46.57 -6.13
C ALA A 3 2.44 47.81 -5.40
N LEU A 4 2.81 48.86 -6.13
CA LEU A 4 3.27 50.16 -5.55
C LEU A 4 2.14 50.94 -4.93
N THR A 5 0.92 50.89 -5.48
CA THR A 5 -0.23 51.63 -4.97
C THR A 5 -0.94 50.89 -3.84
N GLN A 6 -1.15 49.58 -3.99
CA GLN A 6 -1.83 48.81 -2.95
C GLN A 6 -0.97 48.65 -1.68
N THR A 7 0.32 48.36 -1.81
CA THR A 7 1.19 48.13 -0.64
C THR A 7 1.33 49.39 0.20
N THR A 8 1.46 50.56 -0.43
CA THR A 8 1.52 51.85 0.28
C THR A 8 0.19 52.24 0.92
N THR A 9 -0.93 51.97 0.25
CA THR A 9 -2.27 52.27 0.80
C THR A 9 -2.61 51.34 1.97
N PHE A 10 -2.36 50.02 1.84
CA PHE A 10 -2.52 49.06 2.95
C PHE A 10 -1.55 49.35 4.09
N GLY A 11 -0.29 49.70 3.80
CA GLY A 11 0.68 50.10 4.80
C GLY A 11 0.22 51.31 5.63
N ASN A 12 -0.36 52.33 4.99
CA ASN A 12 -0.89 53.50 5.69
C ASN A 12 -2.15 53.17 6.53
N PHE A 13 -2.92 52.14 6.13
CA PHE A 13 -4.14 51.76 6.85
C PHE A 13 -3.86 50.85 8.04
N ILE A 14 -2.86 49.97 7.93
CA ILE A 14 -2.49 48.98 8.95
C ILE A 14 -1.44 49.51 9.91
N LEU A 15 -0.46 50.29 9.42
CA LEU A 15 0.55 50.90 10.22
C LEU A 15 0.01 52.20 10.82
N LYS A 16 -0.60 52.14 11.98
CA LYS A 16 -0.86 53.33 12.78
C LYS A 16 0.48 53.97 13.09
N ALA A 17 0.74 55.18 12.52
CA ALA A 17 1.86 55.99 12.94
C ALA A 17 1.74 56.18 14.46
N GLN A 18 2.64 55.55 15.23
CA GLN A 18 2.74 55.80 16.66
C GLN A 18 3.16 57.29 16.81
N ALA A 19 2.16 58.14 17.07
CA ALA A 19 2.43 59.52 17.44
C ALA A 19 3.33 59.52 18.66
N GLY A 20 4.55 60.04 18.46
CA GLY A 20 5.50 60.43 19.47
C GLY A 20 5.57 59.59 20.74
N ASN A 21 6.37 58.52 20.72
CA ASN A 21 6.76 57.86 21.95
C ASN A 21 7.73 58.81 22.70
N ASN A 22 7.27 59.37 23.83
CA ASN A 22 8.01 60.31 24.69
C ASN A 22 9.42 59.76 25.03
N GLY A 23 10.41 59.95 24.15
CA GLY A 23 11.81 59.76 24.41
C GLY A 23 12.28 58.34 24.79
N LYS A 24 11.42 57.33 24.80
CA LYS A 24 11.83 55.94 25.05
C LYS A 24 12.15 55.26 23.73
N ASP A 25 13.39 54.82 23.60
CA ASP A 25 13.84 54.00 22.47
C ASP A 25 12.97 52.72 22.35
N PRO A 26 12.30 52.48 21.21
CA PRO A 26 11.52 51.25 21.01
C PRO A 26 12.32 49.98 21.20
N TYR A 27 13.67 50.06 21.12
CA TYR A 27 14.58 48.95 21.26
C TYR A 27 15.16 48.77 22.68
N ASP A 28 14.74 49.62 23.65
CA ASP A 28 15.15 49.53 25.06
C ASP A 28 14.35 48.51 25.86
N LYS A 29 14.02 47.37 25.24
CA LYS A 29 13.37 46.21 25.91
C LYS A 29 14.41 45.15 26.25
N PRO A 30 14.26 44.47 27.39
CA PRO A 30 15.19 43.39 27.83
C PRO A 30 15.48 42.34 26.77
N PHE A 31 14.52 42.09 25.88
CA PHE A 31 14.68 41.20 24.76
C PHE A 31 15.77 41.66 23.78
N TYR A 32 15.77 42.94 23.41
CA TYR A 32 16.75 43.48 22.47
C TYR A 32 18.14 43.55 23.06
N HIS A 33 18.28 43.82 24.36
CA HIS A 33 19.54 43.78 25.05
C HIS A 33 20.14 42.38 25.10
N LYS A 34 19.31 41.35 25.39
CA LYS A 34 19.74 39.94 25.30
C LYS A 34 20.15 39.55 23.89
N PHE A 35 19.36 39.93 22.90
CA PHE A 35 19.67 39.66 21.49
C PHE A 35 20.95 40.32 21.04
N ALA A 36 21.16 41.60 21.35
CA ALA A 36 22.38 42.34 21.06
C ALA A 36 23.61 41.72 21.76
N SER A 37 23.46 41.26 23.00
CA SER A 37 24.50 40.57 23.74
C SER A 37 24.89 39.26 23.08
N ILE A 38 23.93 38.41 22.69
CA ILE A 38 24.19 37.16 21.96
C ILE A 38 24.88 37.46 20.63
N LEU A 39 24.37 38.44 19.87
CA LEU A 39 24.92 38.80 18.58
C LEU A 39 26.39 39.29 18.72
N SER A 40 26.68 40.10 19.74
CA SER A 40 28.02 40.59 20.00
C SER A 40 29.02 39.47 20.36
N ILE A 41 28.57 38.45 21.10
CA ILE A 41 29.37 37.25 21.42
C ILE A 41 29.67 36.47 20.15
N LEU A 42 28.66 36.25 19.31
CA LEU A 42 28.81 35.55 18.03
C LEU A 42 29.78 36.24 17.09
N ILE A 43 29.72 37.57 17.00
CA ILE A 43 30.63 38.38 16.17
C ILE A 43 32.05 38.39 16.73
N ARG A 44 32.19 38.50 18.04
CA ARG A 44 33.53 38.48 18.69
C ARG A 44 34.23 37.15 18.53
N ARG A 45 33.48 36.04 18.62
CA ARG A 45 34.01 34.69 18.48
C ARG A 45 33.72 34.10 17.11
N LYS A 46 33.96 34.86 16.05
CA LYS A 46 33.61 34.50 14.66
C LYS A 46 34.07 33.09 14.24
N ALA A 47 35.29 32.65 14.66
CA ALA A 47 35.79 31.32 14.33
C ALA A 47 34.96 30.21 15.01
N LEU A 48 34.55 30.42 16.27
CA LEU A 48 33.71 29.46 16.99
C LEU A 48 32.30 29.40 16.42
N THR A 49 31.74 30.56 16.06
CA THR A 49 30.44 30.67 15.41
C THR A 49 30.45 29.96 14.06
N LEU A 50 31.47 30.23 13.23
CA LEU A 50 31.58 29.57 11.93
C LEU A 50 31.77 28.05 12.07
N GLY A 51 32.61 27.63 13.03
CA GLY A 51 32.83 26.22 13.35
C GLY A 51 31.53 25.52 13.81
N SER A 52 30.73 26.16 14.68
CA SER A 52 29.45 25.60 15.13
C SER A 52 28.45 25.50 13.98
N MET A 53 28.40 26.45 13.05
CA MET A 53 27.55 26.36 11.86
C MET A 53 27.96 25.22 10.95
N VAL A 54 29.25 25.01 10.73
CA VAL A 54 29.77 23.88 9.93
C VAL A 54 29.40 22.54 10.60
N VAL A 55 29.60 22.44 11.92
CA VAL A 55 29.24 21.22 12.67
C VAL A 55 27.76 20.94 12.58
N LEU A 56 26.88 21.94 12.77
CA LEU A 56 25.45 21.80 12.64
C LEU A 56 25.06 21.40 11.22
N PHE A 57 25.71 21.96 10.22
CA PHE A 57 25.45 21.61 8.83
C PHE A 57 25.82 20.14 8.53
N VAL A 58 27.01 19.71 8.97
CA VAL A 58 27.41 18.30 8.81
C VAL A 58 26.47 17.36 9.57
N LEU A 59 26.10 17.72 10.80
CA LEU A 59 25.14 16.96 11.59
C LEU A 59 23.79 16.85 10.87
N SER A 60 23.31 17.94 10.28
CA SER A 60 22.09 17.96 9.47
C SER A 60 22.16 17.00 8.27
N LEU A 61 23.30 16.94 7.57
CA LEU A 61 23.51 16.00 6.47
C LEU A 61 23.50 14.55 6.94
N VAL A 62 24.13 14.26 8.09
CA VAL A 62 24.09 12.92 8.68
C VAL A 62 22.67 12.52 9.06
N VAL A 63 21.92 13.39 9.74
CA VAL A 63 20.52 13.13 10.10
C VAL A 63 19.65 12.93 8.85
N MET A 64 19.85 13.74 7.81
CA MET A 64 19.14 13.58 6.54
C MET A 64 19.42 12.22 5.88
N GLY A 65 20.67 11.74 5.94
CA GLY A 65 21.04 10.42 5.43
C GLY A 65 20.44 9.24 6.21
N LEU A 66 20.13 9.44 7.50
CA LEU A 66 19.48 8.43 8.34
C LEU A 66 17.95 8.42 8.22
N MET A 67 17.36 9.43 7.60
CA MET A 67 15.92 9.48 7.40
C MET A 67 15.48 8.51 6.32
N PRO A 68 14.44 7.69 6.55
CA PRO A 68 13.89 6.81 5.53
C PRO A 68 13.34 7.64 4.36
N GLN A 69 13.86 7.38 3.17
CA GLN A 69 13.50 8.06 1.91
C GLN A 69 12.20 7.47 1.32
N ASN A 70 11.08 7.59 2.03
CA ASN A 70 9.79 7.11 1.54
C ASN A 70 9.02 8.26 0.88
N PHE A 71 8.78 8.15 -0.43
CA PHE A 71 7.99 9.14 -1.16
C PHE A 71 6.53 9.20 -0.69
N PHE A 72 5.97 8.02 -0.37
CA PHE A 72 4.66 7.88 0.26
C PHE A 72 4.78 7.02 1.52
N PRO A 73 4.89 7.62 2.71
CA PRO A 73 4.87 6.86 3.95
C PRO A 73 3.51 6.17 4.17
N SER A 74 3.52 5.08 4.92
CA SER A 74 2.30 4.46 5.40
C SER A 74 1.52 5.43 6.30
N LEU A 75 0.20 5.36 6.21
CA LEU A 75 -0.67 6.11 7.11
C LEU A 75 -0.56 5.53 8.52
N ASP A 76 -0.51 6.41 9.50
CA ASP A 76 -0.57 6.04 10.91
C ASP A 76 -2.02 5.71 11.28
N LYS A 77 -2.45 4.50 10.93
CA LYS A 77 -3.79 3.97 11.16
C LYS A 77 -3.71 2.62 11.83
N PRO A 78 -4.62 2.31 12.77
CA PRO A 78 -4.64 1.04 13.48
C PRO A 78 -5.28 -0.08 12.65
N TYR A 79 -5.04 -0.11 11.34
CA TYR A 79 -5.55 -1.14 10.44
C TYR A 79 -4.51 -1.53 9.41
N PHE A 80 -4.52 -2.80 9.03
CA PHE A 80 -3.84 -3.28 7.84
C PHE A 80 -4.74 -4.24 7.08
N ARG A 81 -4.39 -4.47 5.82
CA ARG A 81 -5.13 -5.33 4.92
C ARG A 81 -4.25 -6.50 4.47
N ALA A 82 -4.85 -7.67 4.33
CA ALA A 82 -4.24 -8.81 3.68
C ALA A 82 -5.13 -9.33 2.56
N ASP A 83 -4.56 -9.46 1.38
CA ASP A 83 -5.17 -10.11 0.22
C ASP A 83 -4.59 -11.52 0.13
N VAL A 84 -5.44 -12.53 0.18
CA VAL A 84 -5.05 -13.94 0.18
C VAL A 84 -5.60 -14.61 -1.08
N PHE A 85 -4.69 -15.13 -1.90
CA PHE A 85 -5.02 -15.84 -3.13
C PHE A 85 -4.64 -17.31 -2.98
N TYR A 86 -5.61 -18.19 -3.14
CA TYR A 86 -5.40 -19.62 -3.26
C TYR A 86 -5.19 -20.01 -4.73
N PRO A 87 -4.60 -21.18 -5.01
CA PRO A 87 -4.48 -21.68 -6.37
C PRO A 87 -5.84 -21.74 -7.09
N ASP A 88 -5.84 -21.56 -8.39
CA ASP A 88 -7.04 -21.70 -9.20
C ASP A 88 -7.62 -23.12 -9.04
N GLY A 89 -8.95 -23.19 -8.92
CA GLY A 89 -9.68 -24.45 -8.64
C GLY A 89 -10.11 -24.60 -7.18
N TYR A 90 -9.63 -23.74 -6.26
CA TYR A 90 -10.19 -23.69 -4.91
C TYR A 90 -11.62 -23.17 -4.92
N SER A 91 -12.49 -23.80 -4.14
CA SER A 91 -13.84 -23.30 -3.95
C SER A 91 -13.88 -22.22 -2.88
N ILE A 92 -14.85 -21.31 -3.00
CA ILE A 92 -15.06 -20.27 -1.99
C ILE A 92 -15.33 -20.84 -0.59
N ARG A 93 -15.92 -22.05 -0.50
CA ARG A 93 -16.17 -22.72 0.77
C ARG A 93 -14.90 -23.22 1.44
N ASP A 94 -13.94 -23.70 0.64
CA ASP A 94 -12.64 -24.14 1.15
C ASP A 94 -11.84 -22.92 1.65
N VAL A 95 -11.85 -21.82 0.88
CA VAL A 95 -11.24 -20.55 1.30
C VAL A 95 -11.86 -20.04 2.60
N GLU A 96 -13.20 -20.08 2.72
CA GLU A 96 -13.91 -19.68 3.95
C GLU A 96 -13.46 -20.54 5.15
N LYS A 97 -13.38 -21.85 4.98
CA LYS A 97 -12.96 -22.78 6.03
C LYS A 97 -11.55 -22.50 6.53
N GLU A 98 -10.61 -22.25 5.61
CA GLU A 98 -9.23 -21.96 5.97
C GLU A 98 -9.12 -20.56 6.62
N MET A 99 -9.78 -19.55 6.07
CA MET A 99 -9.73 -18.18 6.60
C MET A 99 -10.39 -18.03 7.98
N LYS A 100 -11.41 -18.84 8.31
CA LYS A 100 -11.96 -18.88 9.67
C LYS A 100 -10.92 -19.30 10.72
N LYS A 101 -9.97 -20.17 10.36
CA LYS A 101 -8.88 -20.53 11.27
C LYS A 101 -7.89 -19.38 11.45
N VAL A 102 -7.58 -18.66 10.35
CA VAL A 102 -6.72 -17.47 10.39
C VAL A 102 -7.38 -16.36 11.22
N GLU A 103 -8.68 -16.13 11.03
CA GLU A 103 -9.46 -15.18 11.82
C GLU A 103 -9.42 -15.51 13.31
N ALA A 104 -9.66 -16.78 13.68
CA ALA A 104 -9.60 -17.24 15.07
C ALA A 104 -8.22 -17.01 15.67
N HIS A 105 -7.15 -17.36 14.95
CA HIS A 105 -5.77 -17.15 15.38
C HIS A 105 -5.46 -15.66 15.62
N LEU A 106 -5.91 -14.77 14.73
CA LEU A 106 -5.72 -13.33 14.90
C LEU A 106 -6.50 -12.78 16.09
N LEU A 107 -7.72 -13.25 16.31
CA LEU A 107 -8.56 -12.79 17.45
C LEU A 107 -8.04 -13.27 18.81
N GLU A 108 -7.20 -14.31 18.86
CA GLU A 108 -6.49 -14.73 20.07
C GLU A 108 -5.38 -13.75 20.47
N GLN A 109 -4.94 -12.89 19.57
CA GLN A 109 -3.87 -11.93 19.85
C GLN A 109 -4.39 -10.74 20.69
N PRO A 110 -3.66 -10.34 21.75
CA PRO A 110 -4.17 -9.36 22.73
C PRO A 110 -4.44 -7.97 22.16
N GLU A 111 -3.68 -7.59 21.12
CA GLU A 111 -3.77 -6.25 20.52
C GLU A 111 -4.65 -6.21 19.28
N VAL A 112 -5.20 -7.33 18.84
CA VAL A 112 -6.14 -7.40 17.73
C VAL A 112 -7.56 -7.15 18.25
N LYS A 113 -8.17 -6.09 17.80
CA LYS A 113 -9.50 -5.66 18.21
C LYS A 113 -10.61 -6.27 17.36
N ARG A 114 -10.38 -6.38 16.06
CA ARG A 114 -11.38 -6.86 15.09
C ARG A 114 -10.70 -7.40 13.85
N VAL A 115 -11.28 -8.46 13.32
CA VAL A 115 -10.93 -9.02 12.01
C VAL A 115 -12.20 -9.06 11.16
N SER A 116 -12.13 -8.53 9.95
CA SER A 116 -13.22 -8.60 8.98
C SER A 116 -12.74 -9.35 7.76
N VAL A 117 -13.39 -10.45 7.43
CA VAL A 117 -13.03 -11.29 6.27
C VAL A 117 -14.09 -11.18 5.20
N THR A 118 -13.67 -10.91 3.97
CA THR A 118 -14.53 -10.88 2.80
C THR A 118 -14.07 -11.95 1.81
N PHE A 119 -15.01 -12.77 1.35
CA PHE A 119 -14.70 -13.89 0.46
C PHE A 119 -15.10 -13.57 -0.98
N GLY A 120 -14.31 -14.05 -1.92
CA GLY A 120 -14.62 -14.01 -3.35
C GLY A 120 -14.40 -12.66 -4.02
N SER A 121 -14.22 -11.58 -3.29
CA SER A 121 -13.90 -10.24 -3.83
C SER A 121 -13.37 -9.35 -2.72
N THR A 122 -12.80 -8.22 -3.07
CA THR A 122 -12.60 -7.14 -2.09
C THR A 122 -13.93 -6.44 -1.83
N PRO A 123 -14.18 -5.95 -0.61
CA PRO A 123 -15.30 -5.07 -0.36
C PRO A 123 -15.18 -3.78 -1.16
N LEU A 124 -16.20 -2.93 -1.08
CA LEU A 124 -16.14 -1.59 -1.64
C LEU A 124 -14.88 -0.87 -1.15
N ARG A 125 -14.35 0.02 -1.99
CA ARG A 125 -13.09 0.72 -1.75
C ARG A 125 -13.00 1.30 -0.34
N TYR A 126 -12.04 0.86 0.45
CA TYR A 126 -11.79 1.38 1.81
C TYR A 126 -11.29 2.82 1.80
N TYR A 127 -10.46 3.19 0.81
CA TYR A 127 -9.90 4.52 0.62
C TYR A 127 -9.50 4.71 -0.85
N LEU A 128 -9.20 5.95 -1.24
CA LEU A 128 -9.02 6.34 -2.64
C LEU A 128 -7.95 5.52 -3.38
N ALA A 129 -6.83 5.23 -2.74
CA ALA A 129 -5.71 4.50 -3.35
C ALA A 129 -5.85 2.97 -3.27
N SER A 130 -6.96 2.44 -2.73
CA SER A 130 -7.20 1.01 -2.63
C SER A 130 -7.55 0.42 -4.00
N THR A 131 -6.84 -0.62 -4.41
CA THR A 131 -7.22 -1.45 -5.55
C THR A 131 -8.28 -2.46 -5.13
N SER A 132 -9.23 -2.74 -6.00
CA SER A 132 -10.25 -3.76 -5.79
C SER A 132 -9.99 -4.98 -6.67
N VAL A 133 -10.15 -6.16 -6.08
CA VAL A 133 -10.13 -7.43 -6.79
C VAL A 133 -11.57 -7.81 -7.11
N GLY A 134 -11.87 -8.06 -8.39
CA GLY A 134 -13.18 -8.52 -8.84
C GLY A 134 -13.51 -9.94 -8.35
N PRO A 135 -14.69 -10.48 -8.69
CA PRO A 135 -15.13 -11.78 -8.22
C PRO A 135 -14.15 -12.91 -8.58
N LYS A 136 -13.63 -13.60 -7.57
CA LYS A 136 -12.73 -14.76 -7.68
C LYS A 136 -13.00 -15.73 -6.55
N PRO A 137 -13.43 -16.98 -6.82
CA PRO A 137 -13.79 -17.94 -5.78
C PRO A 137 -12.62 -18.37 -4.88
N ASN A 138 -11.40 -18.23 -5.38
CA ASN A 138 -10.14 -18.57 -4.69
C ASN A 138 -9.49 -17.39 -3.96
N PHE A 139 -10.27 -16.37 -3.63
CA PHE A 139 -9.76 -15.13 -3.03
C PHE A 139 -10.45 -14.80 -1.71
N ALA A 140 -9.69 -14.30 -0.75
CA ALA A 140 -10.20 -13.66 0.46
C ALA A 140 -9.44 -12.36 0.74
N ASN A 141 -10.14 -11.43 1.35
CA ASN A 141 -9.57 -10.18 1.83
C ASN A 141 -9.82 -10.06 3.32
N LEU A 142 -8.78 -9.78 4.09
CA LEU A 142 -8.83 -9.53 5.52
C LEU A 142 -8.55 -8.06 5.79
N LEU A 143 -9.37 -7.46 6.63
CA LEU A 143 -9.11 -6.17 7.26
C LEU A 143 -8.95 -6.40 8.75
N VAL A 144 -7.76 -6.14 9.26
CA VAL A 144 -7.41 -6.33 10.67
C VAL A 144 -7.30 -4.97 11.35
N GLU A 145 -8.07 -4.77 12.42
CA GLU A 145 -8.02 -3.61 13.30
C GLU A 145 -7.25 -3.97 14.56
N VAL A 146 -6.20 -3.23 14.85
CA VAL A 146 -5.42 -3.33 16.11
C VAL A 146 -5.80 -2.22 17.07
N THR A 147 -5.43 -2.36 18.33
CA THR A 147 -5.77 -1.39 19.39
C THR A 147 -5.09 -0.04 19.21
N ASP A 148 -3.85 -0.04 18.69
CA ASP A 148 -3.04 1.17 18.48
C ASP A 148 -2.21 1.01 17.21
N SER A 149 -2.01 2.09 16.46
CA SER A 149 -1.26 2.11 15.20
C SER A 149 0.20 1.64 15.33
N LYS A 150 0.81 1.77 16.50
CA LYS A 150 2.17 1.29 16.77
C LYS A 150 2.33 -0.23 16.61
N TYR A 151 1.25 -1.00 16.82
CA TYR A 151 1.25 -2.45 16.66
C TYR A 151 0.96 -2.91 15.23
N THR A 152 0.51 -2.00 14.34
CA THR A 152 0.05 -2.37 13.00
C THR A 152 1.11 -3.10 12.18
N LYS A 153 2.35 -2.62 12.23
CA LYS A 153 3.46 -3.23 11.49
C LYS A 153 3.85 -4.59 12.07
N GLU A 154 3.89 -4.72 13.39
CA GLU A 154 4.21 -5.96 14.08
C GLU A 154 3.20 -7.07 13.72
N TYR A 155 1.90 -6.77 13.78
CA TYR A 155 0.87 -7.74 13.44
C TYR A 155 0.73 -8.00 11.93
N GLU A 156 1.09 -7.05 11.08
CA GLU A 156 1.23 -7.28 9.64
C GLU A 156 2.32 -8.32 9.36
N GLU A 157 3.52 -8.17 9.95
CA GLU A 157 4.64 -9.09 9.81
C GLU A 157 4.33 -10.46 10.45
N HIS A 158 3.62 -10.45 11.58
CA HIS A 158 3.16 -11.68 12.24
C HIS A 158 2.20 -12.47 11.35
N LEU A 159 1.20 -11.83 10.75
CA LEU A 159 0.27 -12.48 9.83
C LEU A 159 1.00 -13.03 8.60
N ASP A 160 1.91 -12.26 8.00
CA ASP A 160 2.68 -12.71 6.84
C ASP A 160 3.50 -13.98 7.16
N SER A 161 4.16 -14.01 8.33
CA SER A 161 4.93 -15.16 8.80
C SER A 161 4.04 -16.37 9.08
N TYR A 162 2.91 -16.15 9.77
CA TYR A 162 1.94 -17.21 10.07
C TYR A 162 1.35 -17.84 8.80
N MET A 163 1.02 -17.01 7.81
CA MET A 163 0.48 -17.49 6.54
C MET A 163 1.52 -18.29 5.75
N LYS A 164 2.77 -17.84 5.70
CA LYS A 164 3.85 -18.58 5.04
C LYS A 164 4.09 -19.95 5.64
N GLU A 165 4.05 -20.04 6.97
CA GLU A 165 4.30 -21.29 7.69
C GLU A 165 3.14 -22.26 7.57
N ASN A 166 1.90 -21.81 7.76
CA ASN A 166 0.73 -22.67 7.88
C ASN A 166 -0.04 -22.85 6.57
N TYR A 167 0.08 -21.89 5.62
CA TYR A 167 -0.64 -21.87 4.34
C TYR A 167 0.30 -21.65 3.14
N PRO A 168 1.31 -22.50 2.93
CA PRO A 168 2.33 -22.29 1.89
C PRO A 168 1.73 -22.30 0.47
N ASN A 169 0.53 -22.85 0.30
CA ASN A 169 -0.18 -22.86 -0.98
C ASN A 169 -0.91 -21.53 -1.28
N ALA A 170 -1.06 -20.67 -0.29
CA ALA A 170 -1.71 -19.37 -0.45
C ALA A 170 -0.66 -18.28 -0.68
N ILE A 171 -0.96 -17.38 -1.60
CA ILE A 171 -0.19 -16.15 -1.80
C ILE A 171 -0.84 -15.07 -0.96
N THR A 172 -0.18 -14.67 0.11
CA THR A 172 -0.65 -13.61 1.01
C THR A 172 0.08 -12.31 0.68
N ARG A 173 -0.68 -11.25 0.54
CA ARG A 173 -0.17 -9.89 0.37
C ARG A 173 -0.71 -9.00 1.47
N THR A 174 0.08 -8.80 2.49
CA THR A 174 -0.18 -7.83 3.54
C THR A 174 0.14 -6.42 3.04
N THR A 175 -0.62 -5.45 3.45
CA THR A 175 -0.44 -4.06 2.99
C THR A 175 -0.90 -3.09 4.07
N LEU A 176 0.00 -2.21 4.48
CA LEU A 176 -0.34 -1.03 5.26
C LEU A 176 -1.07 0.00 4.38
N PHE A 177 -1.97 0.75 4.96
CA PHE A 177 -2.64 1.83 4.23
C PHE A 177 -1.64 2.93 3.85
N LYS A 178 -1.58 3.27 2.55
CA LYS A 178 -0.71 4.30 1.98
C LYS A 178 -1.52 5.23 1.10
N LEU A 179 -1.10 6.49 0.97
CA LEU A 179 -1.72 7.45 0.04
C LEU A 179 -1.26 7.26 -1.40
N SER A 180 -0.34 6.34 -1.65
CA SER A 180 0.09 5.98 -3.02
C SER A 180 -0.84 4.97 -3.65
N PRO A 181 -0.95 4.94 -4.98
CA PRO A 181 -1.57 3.83 -5.69
C PRO A 181 -0.92 2.51 -5.25
N ALA A 182 -1.74 1.51 -4.98
CA ALA A 182 -1.21 0.18 -4.68
C ALA A 182 -0.58 -0.40 -5.95
N VAL A 183 0.69 -0.77 -5.87
CA VAL A 183 1.36 -1.55 -6.91
C VAL A 183 1.27 -3.03 -6.55
N ASP A 184 1.08 -3.89 -7.55
CA ASP A 184 0.94 -5.32 -7.31
C ASP A 184 2.23 -5.99 -6.85
N ALA A 185 3.36 -5.50 -7.32
CA ALA A 185 4.68 -5.91 -6.90
C ALA A 185 5.65 -4.72 -6.94
N ALA A 186 6.67 -4.74 -6.07
CA ALA A 186 7.74 -3.73 -6.08
C ALA A 186 8.67 -3.90 -7.28
N ILE A 187 8.84 -5.13 -7.75
CA ILE A 187 9.65 -5.50 -8.90
C ILE A 187 8.81 -6.36 -9.82
N GLU A 188 8.66 -5.95 -11.08
CA GLU A 188 7.95 -6.70 -12.11
C GLU A 188 8.86 -6.91 -13.32
N ILE A 189 8.94 -8.15 -13.79
CA ILE A 189 9.67 -8.53 -14.99
C ILE A 189 8.67 -9.05 -16.00
N GLY A 190 8.50 -8.33 -17.12
CA GLY A 190 7.59 -8.68 -18.20
C GLY A 190 8.27 -9.34 -19.38
N PHE A 191 7.73 -10.46 -19.86
CA PHE A 191 8.14 -11.11 -21.11
C PHE A 191 7.05 -10.92 -22.15
N ILE A 192 7.44 -10.48 -23.35
CA ILE A 192 6.54 -10.27 -24.48
C ILE A 192 6.98 -11.16 -25.62
N GLY A 193 6.06 -11.92 -26.19
CA GLY A 193 6.36 -12.82 -27.31
C GLY A 193 5.13 -13.54 -27.83
N ASN A 194 5.26 -14.18 -28.98
CA ASN A 194 4.15 -14.86 -29.65
C ASN A 194 4.05 -16.36 -29.30
N ASN A 195 5.06 -16.93 -28.68
CA ASN A 195 5.10 -18.36 -28.34
C ASN A 195 4.94 -18.54 -26.83
N THR A 196 3.80 -19.10 -26.44
CA THR A 196 3.43 -19.33 -25.04
C THR A 196 4.40 -20.27 -24.30
N ASP A 197 4.87 -21.33 -24.95
CA ASP A 197 5.75 -22.30 -24.31
C ASP A 197 7.12 -21.68 -24.00
N THR A 198 7.62 -20.85 -24.92
CA THR A 198 8.86 -20.09 -24.69
C THR A 198 8.69 -19.08 -23.53
N LEU A 199 7.56 -18.38 -23.47
CA LEU A 199 7.27 -17.44 -22.38
C LEU A 199 7.21 -18.16 -21.02
N VAL A 200 6.55 -19.32 -20.95
CA VAL A 200 6.48 -20.14 -19.73
C VAL A 200 7.87 -20.62 -19.31
N ALA A 201 8.69 -21.11 -20.27
CA ALA A 201 10.04 -21.55 -19.98
C ALA A 201 10.94 -20.43 -19.44
N LEU A 202 10.86 -19.23 -20.04
CA LEU A 202 11.59 -18.06 -19.56
C LEU A 202 11.11 -17.63 -18.16
N THR A 203 9.81 -17.59 -17.95
CA THR A 203 9.23 -17.23 -16.65
C THR A 203 9.70 -18.19 -15.55
N ASN A 204 9.65 -19.51 -15.81
CA ASN A 204 10.11 -20.50 -14.82
C ASN A 204 11.60 -20.34 -14.50
N LYS A 205 12.44 -20.05 -15.50
CA LYS A 205 13.86 -19.81 -15.28
C LYS A 205 14.12 -18.56 -14.44
N VAL A 206 13.35 -17.50 -14.65
CA VAL A 206 13.47 -16.27 -13.82
C VAL A 206 12.94 -16.51 -12.43
N LEU A 207 11.81 -17.21 -12.27
CA LEU A 207 11.30 -17.60 -10.95
C LEU A 207 12.34 -18.37 -10.14
N GLU A 208 13.03 -19.33 -10.77
CA GLU A 208 14.09 -20.10 -10.11
C GLU A 208 15.23 -19.19 -9.62
N ILE A 209 15.63 -18.21 -10.43
CA ILE A 209 16.67 -17.24 -10.05
C ILE A 209 16.18 -16.36 -8.88
N MET A 210 14.96 -15.85 -8.98
CA MET A 210 14.39 -14.97 -7.95
C MET A 210 14.16 -15.68 -6.61
N HIS A 211 13.78 -16.97 -6.62
CA HIS A 211 13.62 -17.75 -5.38
C HIS A 211 14.95 -18.08 -4.66
N ARG A 212 16.09 -17.90 -5.32
CA ARG A 212 17.41 -18.06 -4.69
C ARG A 212 17.82 -16.83 -3.88
N ASP A 213 17.17 -15.72 -4.11
CA ASP A 213 17.44 -14.47 -3.41
C ASP A 213 16.51 -14.37 -2.19
N ASN A 214 17.11 -14.34 -0.99
CA ASN A 214 16.38 -14.29 0.27
C ASN A 214 15.73 -12.92 0.54
N ASP A 215 16.13 -11.88 -0.17
CA ASP A 215 15.58 -10.54 -0.04
C ASP A 215 14.26 -10.38 -0.83
N LEU A 216 13.97 -11.32 -1.74
CA LEU A 216 12.75 -11.34 -2.53
C LEU A 216 11.66 -12.20 -1.86
N ILE A 217 10.58 -11.56 -1.49
CA ILE A 217 9.41 -12.21 -0.87
C ILE A 217 8.23 -12.25 -1.85
N ASN A 218 7.37 -13.28 -1.71
CA ASN A 218 6.15 -13.42 -2.52
C ASN A 218 6.39 -13.47 -4.04
N VAL A 219 7.48 -14.12 -4.47
CA VAL A 219 7.83 -14.31 -5.88
C VAL A 219 6.77 -15.17 -6.57
N ARG A 220 6.17 -14.66 -7.63
CA ARG A 220 5.08 -15.33 -8.37
C ARG A 220 5.05 -14.94 -9.84
N ASN A 221 4.36 -15.73 -10.65
CA ASN A 221 4.01 -15.34 -12.01
C ASN A 221 2.54 -14.87 -12.09
N SER A 222 2.22 -14.05 -13.07
CA SER A 222 0.85 -13.53 -13.29
C SER A 222 -0.10 -14.54 -13.93
N TRP A 223 0.40 -15.63 -14.53
CA TRP A 223 -0.41 -16.65 -15.19
C TRP A 223 -0.95 -17.70 -14.22
N GLY A 224 -0.35 -17.83 -13.02
CA GLY A 224 -0.74 -18.83 -12.03
C GLY A 224 -0.45 -20.28 -12.45
N ASN A 225 -1.21 -21.20 -11.90
CA ASN A 225 -1.11 -22.62 -12.19
C ASN A 225 -1.98 -23.03 -13.38
N LYS A 226 -1.55 -24.07 -14.10
CA LYS A 226 -2.41 -24.68 -15.11
C LYS A 226 -3.57 -25.40 -14.42
N VAL A 227 -4.78 -25.10 -14.85
CA VAL A 227 -6.01 -25.77 -14.36
C VAL A 227 -6.61 -26.63 -15.47
N PRO A 228 -7.20 -27.80 -15.13
CA PRO A 228 -7.93 -28.59 -16.10
C PRO A 228 -9.19 -27.86 -16.53
N ILE A 229 -9.44 -27.81 -17.83
CA ILE A 229 -10.64 -27.24 -18.41
C ILE A 229 -11.45 -28.33 -19.12
N TRP A 230 -12.76 -28.28 -18.93
CA TRP A 230 -13.67 -29.14 -19.68
C TRP A 230 -14.10 -28.40 -20.94
N LYS A 231 -13.73 -28.97 -22.10
CA LYS A 231 -14.11 -28.42 -23.39
C LYS A 231 -15.17 -29.32 -24.03
N PRO A 232 -16.46 -28.96 -23.95
CA PRO A 232 -17.52 -29.74 -24.57
C PRO A 232 -17.40 -29.72 -26.08
N ILE A 233 -17.55 -30.87 -26.71
CA ILE A 233 -17.51 -31.01 -28.17
C ILE A 233 -18.96 -31.09 -28.67
N TYR A 234 -19.40 -30.05 -29.39
CA TYR A 234 -20.71 -29.99 -29.99
C TYR A 234 -20.73 -30.74 -31.31
N SER A 235 -21.60 -31.81 -31.42
CA SER A 235 -21.86 -32.50 -32.69
C SER A 235 -23.09 -31.93 -33.34
N GLN A 236 -22.92 -31.21 -34.46
CA GLN A 236 -24.00 -30.59 -35.20
C GLN A 236 -24.98 -31.68 -35.78
N GLU A 237 -24.42 -32.79 -36.27
CA GLU A 237 -25.23 -33.89 -36.82
C GLU A 237 -26.21 -34.48 -35.82
N ARG A 238 -25.82 -34.59 -34.55
CA ARG A 238 -26.70 -35.13 -33.49
C ARG A 238 -27.64 -34.07 -32.90
N ALA A 239 -27.21 -32.83 -32.85
CA ALA A 239 -27.96 -31.76 -32.19
C ALA A 239 -29.06 -31.17 -33.10
N GLN A 240 -28.82 -31.10 -34.42
CA GLN A 240 -29.75 -30.50 -35.36
C GLN A 240 -31.10 -31.22 -35.41
N PRO A 241 -31.20 -32.55 -35.47
CA PRO A 241 -32.50 -33.24 -35.45
C PRO A 241 -33.28 -33.03 -34.15
N LEU A 242 -32.56 -32.75 -33.04
CA LEU A 242 -33.16 -32.52 -31.72
C LEU A 242 -33.49 -31.05 -31.46
N GLY A 243 -33.24 -30.15 -32.43
CA GLY A 243 -33.47 -28.71 -32.27
C GLY A 243 -32.53 -28.04 -31.24
N VAL A 244 -31.41 -28.68 -30.86
CA VAL A 244 -30.49 -28.16 -29.87
C VAL A 244 -29.44 -27.29 -30.56
N SER A 245 -29.44 -26.00 -30.31
CA SER A 245 -28.45 -25.09 -30.82
C SER A 245 -27.17 -25.14 -29.96
N ARG A 246 -26.04 -24.74 -30.57
CA ARG A 246 -24.77 -24.59 -29.81
C ARG A 246 -24.90 -23.62 -28.64
N GLN A 247 -25.70 -22.55 -28.82
CA GLN A 247 -25.94 -21.55 -27.78
C GLN A 247 -26.73 -22.13 -26.62
N SER A 248 -27.86 -22.89 -26.89
CA SER A 248 -28.64 -23.49 -25.82
C SER A 248 -27.86 -24.54 -25.04
N MET A 249 -27.01 -25.32 -25.71
CA MET A 249 -26.08 -26.25 -25.03
C MET A 249 -25.10 -25.50 -24.13
N ALA A 250 -24.46 -24.44 -24.64
CA ALA A 250 -23.53 -23.63 -23.85
C ALA A 250 -24.19 -23.01 -22.62
N GLN A 251 -25.41 -22.47 -22.78
CA GLN A 251 -26.18 -21.92 -21.66
C GLN A 251 -26.52 -22.99 -20.62
N SER A 252 -26.97 -24.19 -21.06
CA SER A 252 -27.28 -25.28 -20.13
C SER A 252 -26.06 -25.73 -19.32
N ILE A 253 -24.89 -25.81 -19.97
CA ILE A 253 -23.64 -26.13 -19.28
C ILE A 253 -23.25 -25.01 -18.30
N GLN A 254 -23.37 -23.75 -18.71
CA GLN A 254 -23.08 -22.60 -17.85
C GLN A 254 -23.98 -22.59 -16.60
N ILE A 255 -25.28 -22.83 -16.77
CA ILE A 255 -26.26 -22.92 -15.68
C ILE A 255 -25.87 -24.05 -14.71
N GLY A 256 -25.48 -25.20 -15.24
CA GLY A 256 -25.13 -26.37 -14.43
C GLY A 256 -23.81 -26.29 -13.72
N THR A 257 -22.85 -25.50 -14.23
CA THR A 257 -21.49 -25.40 -13.68
C THR A 257 -21.24 -24.13 -12.86
N SER A 258 -21.66 -22.99 -13.38
CA SER A 258 -21.31 -21.67 -12.81
C SER A 258 -22.54 -20.90 -12.31
N GLY A 259 -23.73 -21.37 -12.65
CA GLY A 259 -24.95 -20.62 -12.43
C GLY A 259 -25.14 -19.49 -13.45
N MET A 260 -26.29 -18.86 -13.39
CA MET A 260 -26.61 -17.66 -14.18
C MET A 260 -27.24 -16.62 -13.25
N THR A 261 -26.78 -15.40 -13.38
CA THR A 261 -27.40 -14.27 -12.67
C THR A 261 -28.76 -13.99 -13.33
N LEU A 262 -29.85 -13.97 -12.55
CA LEU A 262 -31.17 -13.65 -12.98
C LEU A 262 -31.35 -12.15 -13.16
#